data_7c08b03e6a137e942758a1df8a182a83
#
_entry.id   7c08b03e6a137e942758a1df8a182a83
#
_cell.length_a   1.000
_cell.length_b   1.000
_cell.length_c   1.000
_cell.angle_alpha   90.00
_cell.angle_beta   90.00
_cell.angle_gamma   90.00
#
_symmetry.space_group_name_H-M   'P 1'
#
loop_
_entity.id
_entity.type
_entity.pdbx_description
1 polymer ?
#
loop_
_entity_poly.entity_id
_entity_poly.type
_entity_poly.pdbx_seq_one_letter_code
_entity_poly.pdbx_strand_id
1 'polypeptide(L)'
;MLTAQYISDRISEFVRSEINIYPCNNLRASNIGHPCERYLYLLIKHWDEQKPHDEGLQNIFDFGNSVEEYAIQKLKDSGLEVITPTARSWKVENPLITGREDIRIKDPVDGQLYPVEIKGLSPYEWEKLDTVDDFHNSKKHYVRAYPSQLLVYCWKFEKEKGFFVLVNKLTGKLKIIEVPFDWDRADALLKKGERIYAALEDPTGKTIPDACEDFSVCENCGLRHLCTAQIERPAMDVDDGELEDLIDKKAALKPYVDQYKELDDGIKKMVGTREKVLAGKYVVTAKSISKKAYTVEARVERRITVSRL
;
A
#
# COMPACT_ATOMS: atom_id res chain seq x y z
N MET A 1 -31.82 -16.06 -20.10
CA MET A 1 -31.09 -15.90 -21.38
C MET A 1 -29.70 -15.35 -21.03
N LEU A 2 -28.63 -15.87 -21.62
CA LEU A 2 -27.27 -15.39 -21.36
C LEU A 2 -27.09 -14.00 -21.97
N THR A 3 -26.73 -13.00 -21.14
CA THR A 3 -26.46 -11.61 -21.54
C THR A 3 -25.15 -11.15 -20.94
N ALA A 4 -24.54 -10.11 -21.50
CA ALA A 4 -23.33 -9.51 -20.93
C ALA A 4 -23.57 -9.02 -19.48
N GLN A 5 -24.73 -8.44 -19.21
CA GLN A 5 -25.13 -8.01 -17.86
C GLN A 5 -25.19 -9.19 -16.89
N TYR A 6 -25.85 -10.29 -17.28
CA TYR A 6 -25.89 -11.49 -16.44
C TYR A 6 -24.51 -12.03 -16.09
N ILE A 7 -23.59 -12.06 -17.08
CA ILE A 7 -22.21 -12.50 -16.84
C ILE A 7 -21.51 -11.57 -15.86
N SER A 8 -21.63 -10.26 -16.05
CA SER A 8 -21.05 -9.23 -15.17
C SER A 8 -21.57 -9.37 -13.73
N ASP A 9 -22.89 -9.50 -13.57
CA ASP A 9 -23.52 -9.63 -12.26
C ASP A 9 -23.02 -10.89 -11.52
N ARG A 10 -22.90 -12.02 -12.23
CA ARG A 10 -22.39 -13.27 -11.64
C ARG A 10 -20.93 -13.16 -11.21
N ILE A 11 -20.08 -12.44 -11.97
CA ILE A 11 -18.69 -12.19 -11.59
C ILE A 11 -18.64 -11.31 -10.33
N SER A 12 -19.39 -10.21 -10.30
CA SER A 12 -19.43 -9.32 -9.13
C SER A 12 -19.97 -10.03 -7.89
N GLU A 13 -21.02 -10.84 -8.04
CA GLU A 13 -21.58 -11.64 -6.95
C GLU A 13 -20.57 -12.64 -6.39
N PHE A 14 -19.81 -13.31 -7.26
CA PHE A 14 -18.74 -14.20 -6.85
C PHE A 14 -17.64 -13.45 -6.10
N VAL A 15 -17.12 -12.34 -6.64
CA VAL A 15 -16.08 -11.53 -5.99
C VAL A 15 -16.53 -11.05 -4.62
N ARG A 16 -17.79 -10.60 -4.48
CA ARG A 16 -18.35 -10.20 -3.17
C ARG A 16 -18.39 -11.36 -2.18
N SER A 17 -18.66 -12.57 -2.63
CA SER A 17 -18.71 -13.74 -1.76
C SER A 17 -17.35 -14.15 -1.21
N GLU A 18 -16.24 -13.75 -1.87
CA GLU A 18 -14.87 -14.00 -1.42
C GLU A 18 -14.39 -12.96 -0.38
N ILE A 19 -15.10 -11.82 -0.25
CA ILE A 19 -14.73 -10.78 0.71
C ILE A 19 -15.06 -11.27 2.13
N ASN A 20 -14.01 -11.55 2.89
CA ASN A 20 -14.13 -12.06 4.25
C ASN A 20 -13.28 -11.23 5.22
N ILE A 21 -13.80 -11.05 6.44
CA ILE A 21 -13.05 -10.52 7.57
C ILE A 21 -12.56 -11.71 8.39
N TYR A 22 -11.25 -11.83 8.54
CA TYR A 22 -10.64 -12.94 9.24
C TYR A 22 -10.16 -12.50 10.63
N PRO A 23 -10.30 -13.36 11.65
CA PRO A 23 -9.76 -13.10 12.99
C PRO A 23 -8.30 -12.67 12.94
N CYS A 24 -7.99 -11.59 13.65
CA CYS A 24 -6.64 -11.07 13.79
C CYS A 24 -6.30 -10.96 15.28
N ASN A 25 -5.79 -12.05 15.87
CA ASN A 25 -5.53 -12.15 17.30
C ASN A 25 -4.08 -11.79 17.66
N ASN A 26 -3.25 -11.43 16.69
CA ASN A 26 -1.84 -11.10 16.89
C ASN A 26 -1.31 -10.24 15.74
N LEU A 27 -0.13 -9.66 15.96
CA LEU A 27 0.61 -8.98 14.91
C LEU A 27 1.06 -9.96 13.84
N ARG A 28 1.05 -9.50 12.59
CA ARG A 28 1.53 -10.26 11.43
C ARG A 28 2.74 -9.56 10.83
N ALA A 29 3.71 -10.33 10.31
CA ALA A 29 4.85 -9.77 9.60
C ALA A 29 4.43 -8.83 8.47
N SER A 30 3.31 -9.14 7.79
CA SER A 30 2.77 -8.32 6.70
C SER A 30 2.15 -6.98 7.16
N ASN A 31 1.80 -6.82 8.43
CA ASN A 31 1.16 -5.61 8.92
C ASN A 31 2.00 -4.82 9.94
N ILE A 32 3.04 -5.40 10.56
CA ILE A 32 3.84 -4.73 11.60
C ILE A 32 4.48 -3.42 11.10
N GLY A 33 4.78 -3.33 9.80
CA GLY A 33 5.30 -2.12 9.14
C GLY A 33 4.26 -1.00 8.97
N HIS A 34 3.00 -1.21 9.31
CA HIS A 34 1.95 -0.19 9.16
C HIS A 34 2.28 1.05 10.00
N PRO A 35 2.20 2.29 9.46
CA PRO A 35 2.64 3.49 10.16
C PRO A 35 1.76 3.85 11.38
N CYS A 36 0.51 3.42 11.42
CA CYS A 36 -0.40 3.70 12.52
C CYS A 36 -0.41 2.56 13.54
N GLU A 37 0.16 2.80 14.73
CA GLU A 37 0.16 1.81 15.83
C GLU A 37 -1.26 1.59 16.38
N ARG A 38 -2.10 2.64 16.42
CA ARG A 38 -3.51 2.52 16.82
C ARG A 38 -4.29 1.58 15.90
N TYR A 39 -4.03 1.62 14.59
CA TYR A 39 -4.64 0.67 13.65
C TYR A 39 -4.28 -0.76 14.02
N LEU A 40 -3.02 -1.05 14.32
CA LEU A 40 -2.58 -2.40 14.69
C LEU A 40 -3.19 -2.86 16.01
N TYR A 41 -3.31 -1.97 16.99
CA TYR A 41 -4.01 -2.23 18.25
C TYR A 41 -5.50 -2.55 18.01
N LEU A 42 -6.20 -1.70 17.25
CA LEU A 42 -7.62 -1.91 16.94
C LEU A 42 -7.84 -3.16 16.09
N LEU A 43 -6.93 -3.47 15.17
CA LEU A 43 -7.02 -4.65 14.32
C LEU A 43 -6.97 -5.96 15.14
N ILE A 44 -6.26 -5.97 16.26
CA ILE A 44 -6.24 -7.14 17.16
C ILE A 44 -7.47 -7.14 18.07
N LYS A 45 -7.81 -6.00 18.64
CA LYS A 45 -8.87 -5.89 19.66
C LYS A 45 -10.28 -5.90 19.08
N HIS A 46 -10.46 -5.37 17.90
CA HIS A 46 -11.75 -5.12 17.23
C HIS A 46 -11.73 -5.59 15.77
N TRP A 47 -11.06 -6.70 15.48
CA TRP A 47 -10.94 -7.23 14.12
C TRP A 47 -12.29 -7.48 13.45
N ASP A 48 -13.30 -7.87 14.22
CA ASP A 48 -14.67 -8.17 13.79
C ASP A 48 -15.50 -6.94 13.47
N GLU A 49 -15.06 -5.76 13.92
CA GLU A 49 -15.67 -4.48 13.59
C GLU A 49 -15.04 -3.82 12.34
N GLN A 50 -14.05 -4.47 11.73
CA GLN A 50 -13.42 -3.95 10.53
C GLN A 50 -14.42 -3.89 9.38
N LYS A 51 -14.54 -2.73 8.72
CA LYS A 51 -15.33 -2.61 7.49
C LYS A 51 -14.69 -3.45 6.38
N PRO A 52 -15.48 -4.27 5.67
CA PRO A 52 -14.94 -5.03 4.54
C PRO A 52 -14.42 -4.08 3.45
N HIS A 53 -13.42 -4.54 2.74
CA HIS A 53 -12.92 -3.86 1.56
C HIS A 53 -13.89 -4.03 0.37
N ASP A 54 -13.67 -3.28 -0.70
CA ASP A 54 -14.49 -3.35 -1.90
C ASP A 54 -14.05 -4.48 -2.86
N GLU A 55 -14.87 -4.71 -3.90
CA GLU A 55 -14.59 -5.69 -4.96
C GLU A 55 -13.27 -5.40 -5.71
N GLY A 56 -12.93 -4.12 -5.87
CA GLY A 56 -11.70 -3.73 -6.56
C GLY A 56 -10.46 -4.19 -5.81
N LEU A 57 -10.46 -4.05 -4.48
CA LEU A 57 -9.35 -4.50 -3.64
C LEU A 57 -9.30 -6.04 -3.55
N GLN A 58 -10.46 -6.73 -3.53
CA GLN A 58 -10.50 -8.19 -3.60
C GLN A 58 -9.84 -8.70 -4.90
N ASN A 59 -10.22 -8.15 -6.04
CA ASN A 59 -9.60 -8.50 -7.33
C ASN A 59 -8.06 -8.26 -7.33
N ILE A 60 -7.58 -7.22 -6.63
CA ILE A 60 -6.13 -6.98 -6.49
C ILE A 60 -5.46 -8.09 -5.68
N PHE A 61 -6.11 -8.58 -4.62
CA PHE A 61 -5.59 -9.69 -3.82
C PHE A 61 -5.57 -11.00 -4.60
N ASP A 62 -6.65 -11.34 -5.31
CA ASP A 62 -6.75 -12.56 -6.11
C ASP A 62 -5.71 -12.56 -7.23
N PHE A 63 -5.55 -11.44 -7.91
CA PHE A 63 -4.51 -11.29 -8.92
C PHE A 63 -3.10 -11.35 -8.31
N GLY A 64 -2.94 -10.89 -7.06
CA GLY A 64 -1.70 -11.02 -6.30
C GLY A 64 -1.25 -12.46 -6.15
N ASN A 65 -2.16 -13.38 -5.82
CA ASN A 65 -1.88 -14.81 -5.71
C ASN A 65 -1.37 -15.39 -7.06
N SER A 66 -2.02 -15.04 -8.16
CA SER A 66 -1.58 -15.47 -9.51
C SER A 66 -0.20 -14.93 -9.89
N VAL A 67 0.11 -13.70 -9.47
CA VAL A 67 1.44 -13.10 -9.68
C VAL A 67 2.51 -13.81 -8.87
N GLU A 68 2.21 -14.22 -7.63
CA GLU A 68 3.11 -14.99 -6.78
C GLU A 68 3.43 -16.34 -7.42
N GLU A 69 2.41 -17.10 -7.86
CA GLU A 69 2.58 -18.38 -8.56
C GLU A 69 3.43 -18.24 -9.83
N TYR A 70 3.16 -17.21 -10.63
CA TYR A 70 3.94 -16.91 -11.83
C TYR A 70 5.42 -16.66 -11.50
N ALA A 71 5.70 -15.85 -10.47
CA ALA A 71 7.08 -15.54 -10.09
C ALA A 71 7.81 -16.78 -9.57
N ILE A 72 7.16 -17.59 -8.74
CA ILE A 72 7.71 -18.85 -8.23
C ILE A 72 8.08 -19.78 -9.39
N GLN A 73 7.19 -19.93 -10.35
CA GLN A 73 7.45 -20.79 -11.51
C GLN A 73 8.64 -20.29 -12.33
N LYS A 74 8.71 -18.98 -12.59
CA LYS A 74 9.85 -18.37 -13.31
C LYS A 74 11.18 -18.56 -12.60
N LEU A 75 11.21 -18.44 -11.27
CA LEU A 75 12.42 -18.67 -10.48
C LEU A 75 12.85 -20.15 -10.57
N LYS A 76 11.93 -21.09 -10.49
CA LYS A 76 12.22 -22.53 -10.65
C LYS A 76 12.73 -22.85 -12.07
N ASP A 77 12.07 -22.32 -13.09
CA ASP A 77 12.46 -22.54 -14.50
C ASP A 77 13.84 -21.95 -14.82
N SER A 78 14.29 -20.94 -14.06
CA SER A 78 15.64 -20.38 -14.18
C SER A 78 16.73 -21.23 -13.54
N GLY A 79 16.38 -22.38 -12.94
CA GLY A 79 17.32 -23.31 -12.31
C GLY A 79 17.67 -22.97 -10.86
N LEU A 80 16.99 -22.01 -10.24
CA LEU A 80 17.16 -21.73 -8.82
C LEU A 80 16.49 -22.81 -7.96
N GLU A 81 17.15 -23.18 -6.86
CA GLU A 81 16.55 -24.06 -5.86
C GLU A 81 15.59 -23.25 -4.97
N VAL A 82 14.30 -23.32 -5.32
CA VAL A 82 13.22 -22.59 -4.66
C VAL A 82 12.49 -23.51 -3.69
N ILE A 83 12.48 -23.14 -2.42
CA ILE A 83 11.79 -23.85 -1.35
C ILE A 83 10.48 -23.10 -1.04
N THR A 84 9.36 -23.75 -1.30
CA THR A 84 8.05 -23.25 -0.89
C THR A 84 7.75 -23.77 0.53
N PRO A 85 7.44 -22.91 1.50
CA PRO A 85 7.16 -23.35 2.86
C PRO A 85 5.96 -24.28 2.93
N THR A 86 6.13 -25.41 3.62
CA THR A 86 5.04 -26.35 3.88
C THR A 86 4.24 -25.97 5.11
N ALA A 87 4.84 -25.24 6.05
CA ALA A 87 4.18 -24.71 7.23
C ALA A 87 3.33 -23.49 6.87
N ARG A 88 2.08 -23.49 7.31
CA ARG A 88 1.15 -22.37 7.03
C ARG A 88 1.54 -21.08 7.70
N SER A 89 2.20 -21.13 8.86
CA SER A 89 2.69 -19.96 9.57
C SER A 89 3.77 -20.33 10.57
N TRP A 90 4.63 -19.37 10.85
CA TRP A 90 5.59 -19.40 11.95
C TRP A 90 5.28 -18.26 12.93
N LYS A 91 5.87 -18.29 14.12
CA LYS A 91 5.69 -17.27 15.13
C LYS A 91 7.01 -16.88 15.79
N VAL A 92 7.03 -15.65 16.23
CA VAL A 92 7.99 -15.07 17.17
C VAL A 92 7.21 -14.82 18.46
N GLU A 93 7.77 -15.13 19.62
CA GLU A 93 7.01 -15.13 20.87
C GLU A 93 7.01 -13.77 21.59
N ASN A 94 8.10 -13.01 21.49
CA ASN A 94 8.24 -11.74 22.22
C ASN A 94 8.81 -10.65 21.30
N PRO A 95 7.96 -9.72 20.81
CA PRO A 95 6.49 -9.74 20.85
C PRO A 95 5.90 -10.81 19.93
N LEU A 96 4.65 -11.24 20.18
CA LEU A 96 4.01 -12.26 19.36
C LEU A 96 3.74 -11.74 17.95
N ILE A 97 4.53 -12.19 16.98
CA ILE A 97 4.38 -11.88 15.56
C ILE A 97 4.27 -13.20 14.80
N THR A 98 3.27 -13.32 13.96
CA THR A 98 3.10 -14.46 13.07
C THR A 98 3.40 -14.07 11.64
N GLY A 99 3.82 -15.03 10.82
CA GLY A 99 4.09 -14.78 9.41
C GLY A 99 4.17 -16.06 8.60
N ARG A 100 4.13 -15.86 7.31
CA ARG A 100 4.42 -16.88 6.30
C ARG A 100 5.20 -16.17 5.20
N GLU A 101 6.42 -16.60 4.99
CA GLU A 101 7.19 -16.17 3.82
C GLU A 101 6.61 -16.79 2.54
N ASP A 102 6.76 -16.12 1.41
CA ASP A 102 6.30 -16.65 0.13
C ASP A 102 7.17 -17.83 -0.28
N ILE A 103 8.49 -17.64 -0.27
CA ILE A 103 9.48 -18.67 -0.61
C ILE A 103 10.82 -18.42 0.09
N ARG A 104 11.71 -19.42 0.01
CA ARG A 104 13.15 -19.25 0.23
C ARG A 104 13.92 -19.70 -0.98
N ILE A 105 15.05 -19.05 -1.24
CA ILE A 105 15.98 -19.45 -2.28
C ILE A 105 17.25 -19.95 -1.61
N LYS A 106 17.76 -21.09 -2.07
CA LYS A 106 19.00 -21.65 -1.58
C LYS A 106 20.18 -21.05 -2.35
N ASP A 107 21.15 -20.55 -1.60
CA ASP A 107 22.41 -20.10 -2.17
C ASP A 107 23.20 -21.32 -2.68
N PRO A 108 23.64 -21.31 -3.95
CA PRO A 108 24.37 -22.44 -4.52
C PRO A 108 25.80 -22.59 -3.97
N VAL A 109 26.35 -21.59 -3.29
CA VAL A 109 27.72 -21.57 -2.79
C VAL A 109 27.79 -22.10 -1.35
N ASP A 110 26.97 -21.55 -0.45
CA ASP A 110 27.00 -21.90 0.98
C ASP A 110 25.84 -22.81 1.42
N GLY A 111 24.87 -23.04 0.54
CA GLY A 111 23.69 -23.87 0.81
C GLY A 111 22.66 -23.24 1.75
N GLN A 112 22.84 -21.99 2.16
CA GLN A 112 21.92 -21.29 3.05
C GLN A 112 20.62 -20.92 2.34
N LEU A 113 19.52 -20.87 3.11
CA LEU A 113 18.20 -20.49 2.63
C LEU A 113 17.92 -19.04 3.02
N TYR A 114 17.66 -18.20 2.03
CA TYR A 114 17.33 -16.79 2.20
C TYR A 114 15.83 -16.54 1.97
N PRO A 115 15.16 -15.75 2.84
CA PRO A 115 13.76 -15.42 2.67
C PRO A 115 13.57 -14.50 1.48
N VAL A 116 12.50 -14.72 0.76
CA VAL A 116 12.11 -13.95 -0.43
C VAL A 116 10.65 -13.58 -0.33
N GLU A 117 10.36 -12.32 -0.56
CA GLU A 117 9.01 -11.77 -0.61
C GLU A 117 8.68 -11.35 -2.04
N ILE A 118 7.54 -11.78 -2.55
CA ILE A 118 7.10 -11.51 -3.92
C ILE A 118 6.05 -10.40 -3.90
N LYS A 119 6.24 -9.36 -4.73
CA LYS A 119 5.27 -8.25 -4.83
C LYS A 119 4.93 -7.94 -6.28
N GLY A 120 3.63 -8.05 -6.60
CA GLY A 120 3.10 -7.58 -7.88
C GLY A 120 2.84 -6.07 -7.84
N LEU A 121 3.47 -5.33 -8.74
CA LEU A 121 3.40 -3.86 -8.78
C LEU A 121 2.82 -3.36 -10.11
N SER A 122 2.17 -2.19 -10.06
CA SER A 122 1.88 -1.45 -11.29
C SER A 122 3.17 -1.07 -12.01
N PRO A 123 3.17 -0.89 -13.35
CA PRO A 123 4.36 -0.48 -14.07
C PRO A 123 5.03 0.76 -13.47
N TYR A 124 4.22 1.74 -13.08
CA TYR A 124 4.69 2.99 -12.50
C TYR A 124 5.42 2.81 -11.16
N GLU A 125 4.92 1.94 -10.27
CA GLU A 125 5.60 1.67 -9.00
C GLU A 125 6.81 0.76 -9.21
N TRP A 126 6.72 -0.18 -10.15
CA TRP A 126 7.82 -1.09 -10.48
C TRP A 126 9.05 -0.33 -11.01
N GLU A 127 8.85 0.70 -11.85
CA GLU A 127 9.93 1.54 -12.38
C GLU A 127 10.65 2.38 -11.31
N LYS A 128 9.99 2.66 -10.19
CA LYS A 128 10.52 3.53 -9.14
C LYS A 128 11.32 2.82 -8.07
N LEU A 129 11.22 1.51 -7.98
CA LEU A 129 11.81 0.73 -6.91
C LEU A 129 13.01 -0.04 -7.44
N ASP A 130 14.21 0.48 -7.24
CA ASP A 130 15.47 -0.15 -7.62
C ASP A 130 16.33 -0.52 -6.40
N THR A 131 16.11 0.14 -5.28
CA THR A 131 16.84 -0.04 -4.03
C THR A 131 15.92 -0.09 -2.82
N VAL A 132 16.42 -0.50 -1.66
CA VAL A 132 15.64 -0.49 -0.39
C VAL A 132 15.22 0.93 -0.01
N ASP A 133 16.06 1.91 -0.29
CA ASP A 133 15.76 3.32 0.01
C ASP A 133 14.57 3.84 -0.78
N ASP A 134 14.33 3.34 -1.97
CA ASP A 134 13.17 3.72 -2.76
C ASP A 134 11.86 3.29 -2.10
N PHE A 135 11.84 2.14 -1.39
CA PHE A 135 10.68 1.75 -0.59
C PHE A 135 10.46 2.74 0.54
N HIS A 136 11.50 3.08 1.29
CA HIS A 136 11.39 3.99 2.43
C HIS A 136 10.95 5.40 2.02
N ASN A 137 11.35 5.86 0.84
CA ASN A 137 11.03 7.17 0.29
C ASN A 137 9.71 7.19 -0.51
N SER A 138 9.02 6.05 -0.63
CA SER A 138 7.76 5.98 -1.36
C SER A 138 6.68 6.87 -0.71
N LYS A 139 5.89 7.55 -1.56
CA LYS A 139 4.71 8.29 -1.11
C LYS A 139 3.60 7.38 -0.57
N LYS A 140 3.61 6.10 -0.97
CA LYS A 140 2.60 5.12 -0.58
C LYS A 140 3.00 4.43 0.72
N HIS A 141 2.22 4.61 1.76
CA HIS A 141 2.50 4.03 3.07
C HIS A 141 2.65 2.51 3.05
N TYR A 142 1.85 1.81 2.24
CA TYR A 142 1.94 0.35 2.14
C TYR A 142 3.25 -0.11 1.47
N VAL A 143 3.79 0.66 0.51
CA VAL A 143 5.10 0.38 -0.09
C VAL A 143 6.21 0.57 0.94
N ARG A 144 6.13 1.65 1.75
CA ARG A 144 7.08 1.88 2.87
C ARG A 144 7.07 0.75 3.90
N ALA A 145 5.97 0.04 4.03
CA ALA A 145 5.83 -1.05 5.00
C ALA A 145 6.45 -2.38 4.52
N TYR A 146 6.64 -2.59 3.22
CA TYR A 146 7.15 -3.86 2.68
C TYR A 146 8.50 -4.30 3.29
N PRO A 147 9.54 -3.44 3.41
CA PRO A 147 10.80 -3.86 3.99
C PRO A 147 10.67 -4.40 5.42
N SER A 148 9.72 -3.88 6.20
CA SER A 148 9.47 -4.37 7.57
C SER A 148 9.05 -5.84 7.61
N GLN A 149 8.28 -6.31 6.64
CA GLN A 149 7.87 -7.71 6.53
C GLN A 149 9.10 -8.60 6.32
N LEU A 150 9.96 -8.24 5.38
CA LEU A 150 11.16 -9.01 5.06
C LEU A 150 12.20 -8.98 6.19
N LEU A 151 12.34 -7.84 6.91
CA LEU A 151 13.19 -7.75 8.09
C LEU A 151 12.77 -8.72 9.20
N VAL A 152 11.47 -8.86 9.44
CA VAL A 152 10.95 -9.85 10.43
C VAL A 152 11.27 -11.27 9.98
N TYR A 153 11.25 -11.57 8.68
CA TYR A 153 11.68 -12.88 8.16
C TYR A 153 13.17 -13.10 8.37
N CYS A 154 14.00 -12.11 8.00
CA CYS A 154 15.44 -12.20 8.22
C CYS A 154 15.78 -12.41 9.70
N TRP A 155 15.13 -11.66 10.58
CA TRP A 155 15.31 -11.85 12.03
C TRP A 155 14.87 -13.25 12.49
N LYS A 156 13.69 -13.73 12.05
CA LYS A 156 13.18 -15.06 12.41
C LYS A 156 14.07 -16.19 11.97
N PHE A 157 14.70 -16.07 10.81
CA PHE A 157 15.55 -17.11 10.21
C PHE A 157 17.04 -16.88 10.39
N GLU A 158 17.42 -15.87 11.20
CA GLU A 158 18.80 -15.49 11.48
C GLU A 158 19.61 -15.27 10.19
N LYS A 159 19.04 -14.46 9.27
CA LYS A 159 19.63 -14.15 7.98
C LYS A 159 20.08 -12.69 7.92
N GLU A 160 21.27 -12.48 7.38
CA GLU A 160 21.86 -11.16 7.18
C GLU A 160 21.22 -10.36 6.05
N LYS A 161 20.40 -11.02 5.24
CA LYS A 161 19.69 -10.41 4.12
C LYS A 161 18.48 -11.25 3.68
N GLY A 162 17.62 -10.61 2.91
CA GLY A 162 16.54 -11.25 2.17
C GLY A 162 16.38 -10.59 0.81
N PHE A 163 15.38 -11.01 0.04
CA PHE A 163 15.19 -10.50 -1.32
C PHE A 163 13.73 -10.16 -1.58
N PHE A 164 13.52 -9.07 -2.31
CA PHE A 164 12.25 -8.84 -3.00
C PHE A 164 12.34 -9.36 -4.43
N VAL A 165 11.26 -10.01 -4.86
CA VAL A 165 10.98 -10.29 -6.27
C VAL A 165 9.81 -9.42 -6.68
N LEU A 166 10.10 -8.32 -7.40
CA LEU A 166 9.10 -7.38 -7.87
C LEU A 166 8.65 -7.76 -9.26
N VAL A 167 7.36 -8.02 -9.43
CA VAL A 167 6.75 -8.37 -10.71
C VAL A 167 6.02 -7.17 -11.29
N ASN A 168 6.39 -6.76 -12.49
CA ASN A 168 5.62 -5.78 -13.26
C ASN A 168 4.34 -6.44 -13.76
N LYS A 169 3.18 -6.04 -13.22
CA LYS A 169 1.88 -6.66 -13.53
C LYS A 169 1.45 -6.56 -14.99
N LEU A 170 2.04 -5.64 -15.76
CA LEU A 170 1.71 -5.47 -17.19
C LEU A 170 2.59 -6.34 -18.09
N THR A 171 3.90 -6.43 -17.78
CA THR A 171 4.88 -7.06 -18.67
C THR A 171 5.36 -8.43 -18.19
N GLY A 172 5.06 -8.79 -16.94
CA GLY A 172 5.60 -9.99 -16.29
C GLY A 172 7.11 -9.92 -16.01
N LYS A 173 7.78 -8.79 -16.23
CA LYS A 173 9.20 -8.64 -15.91
C LYS A 173 9.43 -8.74 -14.41
N LEU A 174 10.50 -9.44 -14.03
CA LEU A 174 10.95 -9.55 -12.65
C LEU A 174 12.13 -8.61 -12.41
N LYS A 175 12.15 -8.01 -11.22
CA LYS A 175 13.26 -7.22 -10.68
C LYS A 175 13.58 -7.77 -9.30
N ILE A 176 14.85 -8.01 -9.03
CA ILE A 176 15.30 -8.56 -7.75
C ILE A 176 15.99 -7.44 -6.98
N ILE A 177 15.59 -7.25 -5.73
CA ILE A 177 16.22 -6.27 -4.83
C ILE A 177 16.70 -7.01 -3.59
N GLU A 178 18.01 -6.94 -3.33
CA GLU A 178 18.60 -7.42 -2.09
C GLU A 178 18.30 -6.44 -0.96
N VAL A 179 17.86 -6.95 0.19
CA VAL A 179 17.57 -6.18 1.39
C VAL A 179 18.50 -6.65 2.50
N PRO A 180 19.52 -5.88 2.85
CA PRO A 180 20.36 -6.21 3.98
C PRO A 180 19.55 -6.12 5.29
N PHE A 181 19.92 -6.95 6.28
CA PHE A 181 19.29 -6.91 7.58
C PHE A 181 19.74 -5.65 8.34
N ASP A 182 18.78 -4.88 8.80
CA ASP A 182 18.98 -3.65 9.55
C ASP A 182 18.54 -3.87 11.00
N TRP A 183 19.53 -3.96 11.91
CA TRP A 183 19.31 -4.21 13.33
C TRP A 183 18.49 -3.13 14.00
N ASP A 184 18.74 -1.86 13.70
CA ASP A 184 18.05 -0.73 14.35
C ASP A 184 16.57 -0.70 13.95
N ARG A 185 16.29 -0.95 12.67
CA ARG A 185 14.91 -1.04 12.18
C ARG A 185 14.20 -2.27 12.71
N ALA A 186 14.87 -3.41 12.79
CA ALA A 186 14.29 -4.63 13.34
C ALA A 186 13.94 -4.44 14.82
N ASP A 187 14.85 -3.88 15.62
CA ASP A 187 14.62 -3.56 17.04
C ASP A 187 13.45 -2.57 17.21
N ALA A 188 13.37 -1.54 16.37
CA ALA A 188 12.26 -0.60 16.37
C ALA A 188 10.90 -1.28 16.09
N LEU A 189 10.86 -2.27 15.18
CA LEU A 189 9.65 -3.06 14.91
C LEU A 189 9.25 -3.95 16.10
N LEU A 190 10.23 -4.58 16.76
CA LEU A 190 9.97 -5.40 17.96
C LEU A 190 9.44 -4.54 19.11
N LYS A 191 10.09 -3.42 19.40
CA LYS A 191 9.61 -2.45 20.41
C LYS A 191 8.23 -1.88 20.09
N LYS A 192 7.91 -1.68 18.82
CA LYS A 192 6.57 -1.32 18.39
C LYS A 192 5.55 -2.41 18.73
N GLY A 193 5.89 -3.66 18.47
CA GLY A 193 5.07 -4.80 18.85
C GLY A 193 4.84 -4.87 20.37
N GLU A 194 5.89 -4.69 21.17
CA GLU A 194 5.80 -4.67 22.63
C GLU A 194 4.85 -3.57 23.14
N ARG A 195 4.94 -2.35 22.60
CA ARG A 195 4.02 -1.26 22.96
C ARG A 195 2.57 -1.60 22.64
N ILE A 196 2.31 -2.23 21.51
CA ILE A 196 0.95 -2.63 21.11
C ILE A 196 0.40 -3.69 22.06
N TYR A 197 1.21 -4.69 22.43
CA TYR A 197 0.76 -5.72 23.39
C TYR A 197 0.57 -5.14 24.79
N ALA A 198 1.45 -4.28 25.26
CA ALA A 198 1.27 -3.58 26.54
C ALA A 198 -0.05 -2.78 26.55
N ALA A 199 -0.41 -2.16 25.44
CA ALA A 199 -1.67 -1.44 25.31
C ALA A 199 -2.89 -2.39 25.29
N LEU A 200 -2.76 -3.59 24.73
CA LEU A 200 -3.83 -4.58 24.73
C LEU A 200 -4.09 -5.15 26.13
N GLU A 201 -3.05 -5.23 26.96
CA GLU A 201 -3.10 -5.71 28.34
C GLU A 201 -3.52 -4.62 29.34
N ASP A 202 -3.50 -3.34 28.98
CA ASP A 202 -3.86 -2.24 29.85
C ASP A 202 -5.38 -2.11 30.02
N PRO A 203 -5.94 -2.48 31.19
CA PRO A 203 -7.39 -2.37 31.43
C PRO A 203 -7.85 -0.92 31.57
N THR A 204 -6.93 0.03 31.76
CA THR A 204 -7.26 1.46 31.95
C THR A 204 -7.41 2.21 30.63
N GLY A 205 -6.90 1.63 29.54
CA GLY A 205 -6.87 2.24 28.21
C GLY A 205 -5.96 3.46 28.07
N LYS A 206 -5.13 3.76 29.06
CA LYS A 206 -4.24 4.93 29.05
C LYS A 206 -3.05 4.77 28.10
N THR A 207 -2.69 3.53 27.79
CA THR A 207 -1.56 3.20 26.91
C THR A 207 -1.98 2.95 25.47
N ILE A 208 -3.26 3.18 25.13
CA ILE A 208 -3.74 3.03 23.74
C ILE A 208 -2.92 3.96 22.84
N PRO A 209 -2.29 3.44 21.74
CA PRO A 209 -1.47 4.25 20.88
C PRO A 209 -2.24 5.42 20.25
N ASP A 210 -1.56 6.54 20.03
CA ASP A 210 -2.14 7.69 19.37
C ASP A 210 -2.55 7.38 17.93
N ALA A 211 -3.56 8.12 17.44
CA ALA A 211 -3.93 8.04 16.04
C ALA A 211 -2.81 8.57 15.15
N CYS A 212 -2.67 8.00 13.98
CA CYS A 212 -1.72 8.46 12.99
C CYS A 212 -2.05 9.88 12.52
N GLU A 213 -1.03 10.74 12.39
CA GLU A 213 -1.21 12.10 11.87
C GLU A 213 -1.31 12.16 10.34
N ASP A 214 -0.93 11.09 9.66
CA ASP A 214 -1.01 10.99 8.19
C ASP A 214 -2.43 10.57 7.76
N PHE A 215 -3.23 11.54 7.35
CA PHE A 215 -4.60 11.28 6.90
C PHE A 215 -4.68 10.37 5.66
N SER A 216 -3.63 10.30 4.85
CA SER A 216 -3.60 9.36 3.70
C SER A 216 -3.63 7.90 4.14
N VAL A 217 -3.17 7.62 5.36
CA VAL A 217 -3.25 6.28 5.99
C VAL A 217 -4.67 5.98 6.48
N CYS A 218 -5.39 7.03 6.92
CA CYS A 218 -6.73 6.90 7.49
C CYS A 218 -7.83 6.81 6.42
N GLU A 219 -7.58 7.30 5.21
CA GLU A 219 -8.59 7.41 4.14
C GLU A 219 -9.27 6.06 3.83
N ASN A 220 -8.48 4.99 3.78
CA ASN A 220 -8.95 3.64 3.48
C ASN A 220 -8.86 2.69 4.70
N CYS A 221 -8.81 3.24 5.91
CA CYS A 221 -8.72 2.44 7.12
C CYS A 221 -10.08 1.82 7.48
N GLY A 222 -10.18 0.49 7.45
CA GLY A 222 -11.41 -0.24 7.78
C GLY A 222 -11.89 -0.06 9.24
N LEU A 223 -10.99 0.42 10.13
CA LEU A 223 -11.29 0.66 11.55
C LEU A 223 -11.40 2.16 11.91
N ARG A 224 -11.48 3.02 10.90
CA ARG A 224 -11.52 4.48 11.07
C ARG A 224 -12.67 4.93 11.99
N HIS A 225 -13.83 4.31 11.89
CA HIS A 225 -15.01 4.64 12.68
C HIS A 225 -14.80 4.47 14.20
N LEU A 226 -13.96 3.51 14.61
CA LEU A 226 -13.58 3.32 16.02
C LEU A 226 -12.58 4.38 16.49
N CYS A 227 -11.76 4.87 15.57
CA CYS A 227 -10.73 5.85 15.86
C CYS A 227 -11.33 7.26 16.00
N THR A 228 -12.27 7.64 15.15
CA THR A 228 -12.91 8.97 15.17
C THR A 228 -13.77 9.19 16.41
N ALA A 229 -14.40 8.15 16.94
CA ALA A 229 -15.18 8.22 18.18
C ALA A 229 -14.30 8.52 19.42
N GLN A 230 -12.98 8.29 19.34
CA GLN A 230 -12.03 8.50 20.43
C GLN A 230 -11.10 9.71 20.21
N ILE A 231 -11.22 10.41 19.09
CA ILE A 231 -10.49 11.67 18.87
C ILE A 231 -11.19 12.75 19.67
N GLU A 232 -11.04 12.72 20.99
CA GLU A 232 -11.12 13.86 21.87
C GLU A 232 -9.87 14.77 21.69
N ARG A 233 -9.50 15.07 20.46
CA ARG A 233 -8.71 16.27 20.24
C ARG A 233 -9.71 17.42 20.29
N PRO A 234 -9.35 18.55 20.88
CA PRO A 234 -9.99 19.79 20.53
C PRO A 234 -9.60 20.10 19.06
N ALA A 235 -10.13 19.34 18.09
CA ALA A 235 -10.53 19.96 16.87
C ALA A 235 -11.29 21.17 17.37
N MET A 236 -10.79 22.38 17.11
CA MET A 236 -11.66 23.52 17.18
C MET A 236 -12.83 23.12 16.31
N ASP A 237 -13.91 22.74 16.96
CA ASP A 237 -15.20 22.54 16.32
C ASP A 237 -15.59 23.94 15.87
N VAL A 238 -15.11 24.30 14.70
CA VAL A 238 -15.50 25.49 14.01
C VAL A 238 -16.83 25.08 13.41
N ASP A 239 -17.91 25.35 14.12
CA ASP A 239 -19.25 25.36 13.54
C ASP A 239 -19.29 26.51 12.52
N ASP A 240 -18.65 26.26 11.40
CA ASP A 240 -18.49 27.19 10.29
C ASP A 240 -19.21 26.60 9.09
N GLY A 241 -20.50 26.78 9.07
CA GLY A 241 -21.35 26.37 7.94
C GLY A 241 -20.86 26.95 6.62
N GLU A 242 -20.14 28.07 6.61
CA GLU A 242 -19.53 28.63 5.42
C GLU A 242 -18.35 27.78 4.94
N LEU A 243 -17.53 27.23 5.84
CA LEU A 243 -16.44 26.33 5.50
C LEU A 243 -16.97 24.99 4.95
N GLU A 244 -18.01 24.44 5.56
CA GLU A 244 -18.66 23.21 5.09
C GLU A 244 -19.24 23.40 3.68
N ASP A 245 -19.95 24.49 3.44
CA ASP A 245 -20.48 24.88 2.13
C ASP A 245 -19.38 25.02 1.07
N LEU A 246 -18.23 25.61 1.41
CA LEU A 246 -17.10 25.76 0.51
C LEU A 246 -16.46 24.41 0.18
N ILE A 247 -16.37 23.51 1.16
CA ILE A 247 -15.86 22.14 0.97
C ILE A 247 -16.78 21.37 0.03
N ASP A 248 -18.09 21.42 0.23
CA ASP A 248 -19.07 20.73 -0.59
C ASP A 248 -19.11 21.26 -2.03
N LYS A 249 -19.05 22.58 -2.21
CA LYS A 249 -18.93 23.22 -3.53
C LYS A 249 -17.66 22.80 -4.26
N LYS A 250 -16.54 22.74 -3.54
CA LYS A 250 -15.25 22.27 -4.09
C LYS A 250 -15.32 20.79 -4.49
N ALA A 251 -15.94 19.95 -3.66
CA ALA A 251 -16.13 18.53 -3.97
C ALA A 251 -17.01 18.33 -5.22
N ALA A 252 -18.10 19.10 -5.35
CA ALA A 252 -18.98 19.06 -6.52
C ALA A 252 -18.30 19.49 -7.82
N LEU A 253 -17.30 20.37 -7.76
CA LEU A 253 -16.56 20.82 -8.93
C LEU A 253 -15.44 19.85 -9.35
N LYS A 254 -15.02 18.96 -8.48
CA LYS A 254 -13.91 18.04 -8.75
C LYS A 254 -14.08 17.18 -10.02
N PRO A 255 -15.26 16.55 -10.28
CA PRO A 255 -15.48 15.78 -11.50
C PRO A 255 -15.31 16.61 -12.78
N TYR A 256 -15.74 17.88 -12.75
CA TYR A 256 -15.61 18.77 -13.91
C TYR A 256 -14.14 19.16 -14.17
N VAL A 257 -13.35 19.33 -13.13
CA VAL A 257 -11.91 19.58 -13.23
C VAL A 257 -11.20 18.37 -13.85
N ASP A 258 -11.57 17.16 -13.42
CA ASP A 258 -10.98 15.95 -13.94
C ASP A 258 -11.38 15.72 -15.41
N GLN A 259 -12.65 15.92 -15.76
CA GLN A 259 -13.13 15.89 -17.14
C GLN A 259 -12.43 16.94 -18.03
N TYR A 260 -12.24 18.15 -17.52
CA TYR A 260 -11.50 19.19 -18.24
C TYR A 260 -10.06 18.76 -18.54
N LYS A 261 -9.37 18.13 -17.59
CA LYS A 261 -8.01 17.61 -17.79
C LYS A 261 -7.96 16.50 -18.82
N GLU A 262 -8.91 15.58 -18.79
CA GLU A 262 -9.00 14.50 -19.78
C GLU A 262 -9.19 15.05 -21.20
N LEU A 263 -10.06 16.05 -21.37
CA LEU A 263 -10.27 16.72 -22.65
C LEU A 263 -9.02 17.47 -23.11
N ASP A 264 -8.35 18.19 -22.22
CA ASP A 264 -7.11 18.91 -22.52
C ASP A 264 -5.98 17.96 -22.94
N ASP A 265 -5.84 16.83 -22.24
CA ASP A 265 -4.86 15.80 -22.60
C ASP A 265 -5.23 15.08 -23.91
N GLY A 266 -6.51 14.89 -24.18
CA GLY A 266 -7.01 14.40 -25.46
C GLY A 266 -6.65 15.34 -26.62
N ILE A 267 -6.87 16.65 -26.43
CA ILE A 267 -6.51 17.67 -27.41
C ILE A 267 -4.99 17.67 -27.66
N LYS A 268 -4.17 17.64 -26.59
CA LYS A 268 -2.70 17.56 -26.71
C LYS A 268 -2.26 16.33 -27.49
N LYS A 269 -2.85 15.18 -27.19
CA LYS A 269 -2.57 13.93 -27.89
C LYS A 269 -2.92 13.98 -29.38
N MET A 270 -4.07 14.58 -29.71
CA MET A 270 -4.50 14.74 -31.10
C MET A 270 -3.64 15.77 -31.89
N VAL A 271 -3.21 16.85 -31.24
CA VAL A 271 -2.32 17.83 -31.83
C VAL A 271 -0.92 17.26 -32.06
N GLY A 272 -0.40 16.49 -31.10
CA GLY A 272 0.91 15.85 -31.16
C GLY A 272 2.02 16.88 -31.35
N THR A 273 2.91 16.64 -32.32
CA THR A 273 4.05 17.51 -32.65
C THR A 273 3.71 18.62 -33.63
N ARG A 274 2.46 18.77 -34.06
CA ARG A 274 2.07 19.75 -35.07
C ARG A 274 2.00 21.14 -34.46
N GLU A 275 2.61 22.12 -35.12
CA GLU A 275 2.60 23.52 -34.64
C GLU A 275 1.25 24.20 -34.83
N LYS A 276 0.47 23.79 -35.84
CA LYS A 276 -0.84 24.35 -36.14
C LYS A 276 -1.78 23.31 -36.74
N VAL A 277 -3.00 23.22 -36.19
CA VAL A 277 -4.05 22.31 -36.64
C VAL A 277 -5.35 23.08 -36.83
N LEU A 278 -6.01 22.86 -37.95
CA LEU A 278 -7.38 23.33 -38.18
C LEU A 278 -8.36 22.23 -37.80
N ALA A 279 -9.26 22.52 -36.89
CA ALA A 279 -10.29 21.59 -36.42
C ALA A 279 -11.67 22.26 -36.55
N GLY A 280 -12.31 22.12 -37.71
CA GLY A 280 -13.56 22.79 -38.01
C GLY A 280 -13.43 24.33 -37.90
N LYS A 281 -14.18 24.90 -36.95
CA LYS A 281 -14.15 26.35 -36.65
C LYS A 281 -12.98 26.81 -35.77
N TYR A 282 -12.12 25.91 -35.33
CA TYR A 282 -11.03 26.20 -34.40
C TYR A 282 -9.67 26.10 -35.08
N VAL A 283 -8.76 27.01 -34.71
CA VAL A 283 -7.34 26.91 -34.99
C VAL A 283 -6.60 26.62 -33.72
N VAL A 284 -5.98 25.45 -33.62
CA VAL A 284 -5.16 25.05 -32.47
C VAL A 284 -3.70 25.30 -32.81
N THR A 285 -3.02 26.10 -31.99
CA THR A 285 -1.59 26.39 -32.15
C THR A 285 -0.81 25.86 -30.98
N ALA A 286 0.19 25.03 -31.23
CA ALA A 286 1.12 24.51 -30.21
C ALA A 286 2.47 25.22 -30.36
N LYS A 287 3.04 25.70 -29.24
CA LYS A 287 4.37 26.31 -29.21
C LYS A 287 5.24 25.56 -28.22
N SER A 288 6.43 25.20 -28.63
CA SER A 288 7.43 24.64 -27.70
C SER A 288 8.01 25.78 -26.85
N ILE A 289 7.89 25.64 -25.53
CA ILE A 289 8.44 26.61 -24.57
C ILE A 289 9.61 25.96 -23.87
N SER A 290 10.81 26.46 -24.05
CA SER A 290 11.98 26.07 -23.28
C SER A 290 11.90 26.73 -21.88
N LYS A 291 11.81 25.94 -20.83
CA LYS A 291 11.90 26.44 -19.42
C LYS A 291 13.33 26.31 -18.98
N LYS A 292 13.93 27.44 -18.53
CA LYS A 292 15.22 27.38 -17.83
C LYS A 292 15.03 26.66 -16.50
N ALA A 293 16.02 25.82 -16.17
CA ALA A 293 16.09 25.26 -14.81
C ALA A 293 16.22 26.43 -13.81
N TYR A 294 15.42 26.41 -12.77
CA TYR A 294 15.53 27.36 -11.65
C TYR A 294 15.58 26.58 -10.35
N THR A 295 16.39 27.07 -9.44
CA THR A 295 16.46 26.54 -8.08
C THR A 295 15.35 27.18 -7.27
N VAL A 296 14.50 26.38 -6.67
CA VAL A 296 13.48 26.86 -5.72
C VAL A 296 14.11 26.88 -4.35
N GLU A 297 14.17 28.05 -3.72
CA GLU A 297 14.55 28.14 -2.31
C GLU A 297 13.60 27.33 -1.45
N ALA A 298 14.15 26.67 -0.42
CA ALA A 298 13.34 25.93 0.54
C ALA A 298 12.34 26.87 1.20
N ARG A 299 11.05 26.59 1.04
CA ARG A 299 9.98 27.35 1.69
C ARG A 299 9.03 26.37 2.36
N VAL A 300 8.48 26.81 3.49
CA VAL A 300 7.44 26.07 4.19
C VAL A 300 6.11 26.40 3.51
N GLU A 301 5.49 25.38 2.92
CA GLU A 301 4.15 25.49 2.34
C GLU A 301 3.14 24.77 3.25
N ARG A 302 2.07 25.46 3.63
CA ARG A 302 0.94 24.84 4.35
C ARG A 302 0.01 24.19 3.31
N ARG A 303 -0.05 22.86 3.32
CA ARG A 303 -0.98 22.12 2.47
C ARG A 303 -2.23 21.80 3.27
N ILE A 304 -3.40 22.19 2.75
CA ILE A 304 -4.70 21.84 3.34
C ILE A 304 -5.23 20.62 2.61
N THR A 305 -5.50 19.57 3.37
CA THR A 305 -6.18 18.37 2.88
C THR A 305 -7.54 18.29 3.54
N VAL A 306 -8.57 18.05 2.73
CA VAL A 306 -9.94 17.87 3.20
C VAL A 306 -10.30 16.41 3.03
N SER A 307 -10.75 15.76 4.11
CA SER A 307 -11.29 14.39 4.09
C SER A 307 -12.70 14.42 4.66
N ARG A 308 -13.60 13.64 4.08
CA ARG A 308 -14.93 13.45 4.64
C ARG A 308 -14.83 12.53 5.85
N LEU A 309 -15.50 12.88 6.95
CA LEU A 309 -15.61 12.05 8.16
C LEU A 309 -16.36 10.74 7.89
#